data_9291aaf9465bc6f7c6d44b8d6f4a9476
#
_entry.id   9291aaf9465bc6f7c6d44b8d6f4a9476
#
_cell.length_a   1.000
_cell.length_b   1.000
_cell.length_c   1.000
_cell.angle_alpha   90.00
_cell.angle_beta   90.00
_cell.angle_gamma   90.00
#
_symmetry.space_group_name_H-M   'P 1'
#
loop_
_entity.id
_entity.type
_entity.pdbx_description
1 polymer ?
#
loop_
_entity_poly.entity_id
_entity_poly.type
_entity_poly.pdbx_seq_one_letter_code
_entity_poly.pdbx_strand_id
1 'polypeptide(L)'
;MKISYGITVHNESEELNKLLKVLVSNIGEEDEIVICDDFSNEKTRNVIDHWELHSPDKMSIKHYTRKLDGNFADHKNSVIENSSGDYIFHIDADEYPNEILLQQLKQILEINNGVDLIWIPRVNTIEGMEQQHIQKWGWRVTEKGWVNYPDYQSRVYRRVSEIRWER
;
A
#
# COMPACT_ATOMS: atom_id res chain seq x y z
N MET A 1 18.07 7.69 -2.38
CA MET A 1 16.67 7.89 -1.97
C MET A 1 16.08 6.55 -1.56
N LYS A 2 15.53 6.48 -0.37
CA LYS A 2 14.90 5.30 0.23
C LYS A 2 13.37 5.48 0.26
N ILE A 3 12.64 4.42 -0.09
CA ILE A 3 11.17 4.41 -0.01
C ILE A 3 10.75 3.42 1.09
N SER A 4 9.78 3.84 1.93
CA SER A 4 9.09 2.96 2.86
C SER A 4 7.74 2.56 2.27
N TYR A 5 7.57 1.27 2.02
CA TYR A 5 6.30 0.69 1.59
C TYR A 5 5.49 0.35 2.85
N GLY A 6 4.55 1.23 3.19
CA GLY A 6 3.75 1.13 4.40
C GLY A 6 2.45 0.36 4.15
N ILE A 7 2.25 -0.73 4.87
CA ILE A 7 1.09 -1.62 4.71
C ILE A 7 0.24 -1.59 5.97
N THR A 8 -1.07 -1.42 5.81
CA THR A 8 -2.06 -1.67 6.88
C THR A 8 -2.80 -2.96 6.58
N VAL A 9 -2.96 -3.83 7.59
CA VAL A 9 -3.56 -5.16 7.40
C VAL A 9 -4.45 -5.58 8.58
N HIS A 10 -5.57 -6.24 8.27
CA HIS A 10 -6.44 -6.90 9.23
C HIS A 10 -7.07 -8.18 8.64
N ASN A 11 -6.59 -9.37 9.05
CA ASN A 11 -7.12 -10.68 8.64
C ASN A 11 -7.06 -11.01 7.13
N GLU A 12 -6.11 -10.45 6.40
CA GLU A 12 -5.98 -10.53 4.93
C GLU A 12 -4.75 -11.37 4.54
N SER A 13 -4.69 -12.63 4.98
CA SER A 13 -3.49 -13.47 4.83
C SER A 13 -3.11 -13.75 3.37
N GLU A 14 -4.08 -14.02 2.49
CA GLU A 14 -3.82 -14.34 1.09
C GLU A 14 -3.42 -13.09 0.30
N GLU A 15 -4.13 -11.99 0.53
CA GLU A 15 -3.90 -10.70 -0.10
C GLU A 15 -2.53 -10.16 0.29
N LEU A 16 -2.22 -10.13 1.59
CA LEU A 16 -0.92 -9.72 2.11
C LEU A 16 0.22 -10.54 1.52
N ASN A 17 0.07 -11.86 1.44
CA ASN A 17 1.10 -12.73 0.87
C ASN A 17 1.38 -12.41 -0.61
N LYS A 18 0.32 -12.15 -1.39
CA LYS A 18 0.46 -11.73 -2.79
C LYS A 18 1.14 -10.36 -2.90
N LEU A 19 0.73 -9.39 -2.08
CA LEU A 19 1.32 -8.05 -2.06
C LEU A 19 2.80 -8.11 -1.70
N LEU A 20 3.19 -8.82 -0.64
CA LEU A 20 4.58 -8.95 -0.21
C LEU A 20 5.44 -9.61 -1.29
N LYS A 21 4.92 -10.63 -1.98
CA LYS A 21 5.62 -11.25 -3.12
C LYS A 21 5.89 -10.24 -4.24
N VAL A 22 4.92 -9.40 -4.58
CA VAL A 22 5.08 -8.35 -5.62
C VAL A 22 6.12 -7.33 -5.17
N LEU A 23 6.03 -6.84 -3.93
CA LEU A 23 6.97 -5.83 -3.40
C LEU A 23 8.40 -6.37 -3.36
N VAL A 24 8.62 -7.50 -2.71
CA VAL A 24 9.96 -8.10 -2.56
C VAL A 24 10.64 -8.38 -3.90
N SER A 25 9.86 -8.66 -4.96
CA SER A 25 10.39 -8.92 -6.30
C SER A 25 10.69 -7.66 -7.11
N ASN A 26 10.21 -6.48 -6.72
CA ASN A 26 10.24 -5.29 -7.58
C ASN A 26 10.79 -4.02 -6.91
N ILE A 27 11.00 -3.98 -5.59
CA ILE A 27 11.56 -2.82 -4.88
C ILE A 27 13.07 -2.94 -4.69
N GLY A 28 13.74 -1.83 -4.37
CA GLY A 28 15.18 -1.80 -4.16
C GLY A 28 15.60 -2.41 -2.82
N GLU A 29 16.82 -2.97 -2.74
CA GLU A 29 17.37 -3.57 -1.52
C GLU A 29 17.50 -2.56 -0.36
N GLU A 30 17.67 -1.27 -0.66
CA GLU A 30 17.74 -0.20 0.36
C GLU A 30 16.38 0.27 0.85
N ASP A 31 15.30 -0.13 0.18
CA ASP A 31 13.93 0.20 0.59
C ASP A 31 13.51 -0.64 1.80
N GLU A 32 12.37 -0.31 2.38
CA GLU A 32 11.83 -1.07 3.49
C GLU A 32 10.33 -1.29 3.34
N ILE A 33 9.86 -2.38 3.94
CA ILE A 33 8.44 -2.66 4.10
C ILE A 33 8.11 -2.49 5.58
N VAL A 34 7.06 -1.71 5.88
CA VAL A 34 6.58 -1.43 7.24
C VAL A 34 5.14 -1.88 7.36
N ILE A 35 4.89 -2.92 8.15
CA ILE A 35 3.56 -3.52 8.29
C ILE A 35 2.95 -3.11 9.63
N CYS A 36 1.80 -2.45 9.57
CA CYS A 36 0.94 -2.15 10.71
C CYS A 36 -0.20 -3.16 10.76
N ASP A 37 -0.13 -4.09 11.70
CA ASP A 37 -1.12 -5.15 11.91
C ASP A 37 -2.18 -4.74 12.93
N ASP A 38 -3.45 -4.67 12.53
CA ASP A 38 -4.58 -4.42 13.42
C ASP A 38 -5.05 -5.72 14.11
N PHE A 39 -4.16 -6.33 14.91
CA PHE A 39 -4.45 -7.54 15.68
C PHE A 39 -5.07 -8.68 14.85
N SER A 40 -4.45 -8.97 13.72
CA SER A 40 -4.90 -10.03 12.81
C SER A 40 -4.87 -11.42 13.45
N ASN A 41 -5.59 -12.34 12.80
CA ASN A 41 -5.60 -13.75 13.16
C ASN A 41 -4.24 -14.43 12.90
N GLU A 42 -4.10 -15.67 13.41
CA GLU A 42 -2.87 -16.46 13.31
C GLU A 42 -2.43 -16.67 11.85
N LYS A 43 -3.36 -16.87 10.91
CA LYS A 43 -3.01 -17.06 9.49
C LYS A 43 -2.27 -15.86 8.91
N THR A 44 -2.75 -14.67 9.18
CA THR A 44 -2.12 -13.42 8.71
C THR A 44 -0.78 -13.20 9.39
N ARG A 45 -0.68 -13.42 10.71
CA ARG A 45 0.59 -13.30 11.43
C ARG A 45 1.63 -14.27 10.91
N ASN A 46 1.27 -15.52 10.64
CA ASN A 46 2.17 -16.51 10.04
C ASN A 46 2.73 -16.08 8.68
N VAL A 47 1.95 -15.34 7.88
CA VAL A 47 2.44 -14.74 6.63
C VAL A 47 3.48 -13.65 6.92
N ILE A 48 3.23 -12.77 7.88
CA ILE A 48 4.19 -11.72 8.28
C ILE A 48 5.49 -12.35 8.77
N ASP A 49 5.42 -13.28 9.71
CA ASP A 49 6.58 -13.97 10.28
C ASP A 49 7.39 -14.69 9.19
N HIS A 50 6.70 -15.33 8.24
CA HIS A 50 7.35 -15.99 7.11
C HIS A 50 8.19 -15.01 6.27
N TRP A 51 7.63 -13.85 5.91
CA TRP A 51 8.34 -12.87 5.10
C TRP A 51 9.44 -12.14 5.86
N GLU A 52 9.27 -11.86 7.16
CA GLU A 52 10.36 -11.31 8.00
C GLU A 52 11.56 -12.27 8.06
N LEU A 53 11.31 -13.58 8.14
CA LEU A 53 12.36 -14.60 8.25
C LEU A 53 13.03 -14.93 6.90
N HIS A 54 12.29 -14.88 5.79
CA HIS A 54 12.73 -15.38 4.48
C HIS A 54 12.90 -14.28 3.42
N SER A 55 12.80 -13.00 3.80
CA SER A 55 13.11 -11.91 2.88
C SER A 55 14.60 -11.90 2.50
N PRO A 56 14.98 -11.34 1.34
CA PRO A 56 16.39 -11.17 0.98
C PRO A 56 17.19 -10.47 2.09
N ASP A 57 18.41 -10.93 2.36
CA ASP A 57 19.25 -10.49 3.50
C ASP A 57 19.41 -8.97 3.67
N LYS A 58 19.25 -8.21 2.60
CA LYS A 58 19.40 -6.74 2.62
C LYS A 58 18.07 -5.99 2.73
N MET A 59 16.95 -6.66 2.54
CA MET A 59 15.63 -6.02 2.57
C MET A 59 15.10 -5.96 3.99
N SER A 60 14.75 -4.77 4.44
CA SER A 60 14.16 -4.57 5.77
C SER A 60 12.66 -4.73 5.71
N ILE A 61 12.13 -5.77 6.35
CA ILE A 61 10.71 -5.90 6.66
C ILE A 61 10.55 -5.68 8.16
N LYS A 62 9.69 -4.75 8.55
CA LYS A 62 9.37 -4.42 9.94
C LYS A 62 7.90 -4.60 10.17
N HIS A 63 7.52 -5.14 11.30
CA HIS A 63 6.13 -5.33 11.68
C HIS A 63 5.90 -4.84 13.12
N TYR A 64 4.72 -4.30 13.36
CA TYR A 64 4.23 -3.94 14.68
C TYR A 64 2.70 -4.02 14.71
N THR A 65 2.14 -4.22 15.91
CA THR A 65 0.71 -4.28 16.13
C THR A 65 0.18 -2.95 16.65
N ARG A 66 -0.91 -2.47 16.06
CA ARG A 66 -1.64 -1.29 16.52
C ARG A 66 -3.11 -1.43 16.22
N LYS A 67 -3.96 -1.26 17.25
CA LYS A 67 -5.40 -1.31 17.09
C LYS A 67 -5.91 -0.09 16.33
N LEU A 68 -6.77 -0.32 15.34
CA LEU A 68 -7.37 0.73 14.51
C LEU A 68 -8.26 1.67 15.33
N ASP A 69 -9.07 1.14 16.26
CA ASP A 69 -10.01 1.89 17.13
C ASP A 69 -10.90 2.88 16.36
N GLY A 70 -11.26 2.56 15.10
CA GLY A 70 -12.07 3.41 14.24
C GLY A 70 -11.38 4.69 13.76
N ASN A 71 -10.08 4.87 14.00
CA ASN A 71 -9.30 6.02 13.56
C ASN A 71 -8.27 5.65 12.51
N PHE A 72 -8.68 5.67 11.25
CA PHE A 72 -7.81 5.39 10.11
C PHE A 72 -6.66 6.39 9.95
N ALA A 73 -6.86 7.67 10.30
CA ALA A 73 -5.81 8.67 10.21
C ALA A 73 -4.66 8.36 11.17
N ASP A 74 -4.96 8.11 12.45
CA ASP A 74 -3.94 7.74 13.44
C ASP A 74 -3.25 6.41 13.09
N HIS A 75 -4.00 5.47 12.51
CA HIS A 75 -3.46 4.18 12.07
C HIS A 75 -2.43 4.37 10.95
N LYS A 76 -2.77 5.16 9.92
CA LYS A 76 -1.87 5.51 8.83
C LYS A 76 -0.69 6.37 9.30
N ASN A 77 -0.91 7.32 10.19
CA ASN A 77 0.17 8.15 10.75
C ASN A 77 1.19 7.29 11.53
N SER A 78 0.75 6.24 12.20
CA SER A 78 1.67 5.32 12.88
C SER A 78 2.63 4.62 11.90
N VAL A 79 2.20 4.36 10.66
CA VAL A 79 3.08 3.83 9.60
C VAL A 79 4.16 4.84 9.26
N ILE A 80 3.82 6.14 9.14
CA ILE A 80 4.78 7.22 8.88
C ILE A 80 5.83 7.28 9.99
N GLU A 81 5.39 7.18 11.25
CA GLU A 81 6.25 7.25 12.45
C GLU A 81 7.25 6.07 12.53
N ASN A 82 6.83 4.89 12.08
CA ASN A 82 7.67 3.67 12.06
C ASN A 82 8.50 3.53 10.79
N SER A 83 8.35 4.44 9.83
CA SER A 83 9.09 4.46 8.56
C SER A 83 10.38 5.27 8.66
N SER A 84 11.38 4.91 7.85
CA SER A 84 12.67 5.62 7.79
C SER A 84 13.04 6.13 6.39
N GLY A 85 12.23 5.84 5.36
CA GLY A 85 12.43 6.30 3.99
C GLY A 85 12.23 7.80 3.82
N ASP A 86 12.73 8.33 2.72
CA ASP A 86 12.51 9.72 2.30
C ASP A 86 11.07 9.95 1.85
N TYR A 87 10.48 8.91 1.27
CA TYR A 87 9.08 8.84 0.83
C TYR A 87 8.38 7.64 1.41
N ILE A 88 7.07 7.77 1.59
CA ILE A 88 6.16 6.69 1.96
C ILE A 88 5.30 6.32 0.75
N PHE A 89 5.21 5.04 0.42
CA PHE A 89 4.16 4.51 -0.43
C PHE A 89 3.19 3.71 0.44
N HIS A 90 2.03 4.30 0.72
CA HIS A 90 1.02 3.66 1.56
C HIS A 90 0.11 2.76 0.72
N ILE A 91 -0.01 1.49 1.13
CA ILE A 91 -0.72 0.44 0.40
C ILE A 91 -1.62 -0.31 1.40
N ASP A 92 -2.88 -0.52 1.06
CA ASP A 92 -3.74 -1.40 1.84
C ASP A 92 -3.46 -2.87 1.43
N ALA A 93 -3.59 -3.83 2.35
CA ALA A 93 -3.12 -5.21 2.12
C ALA A 93 -3.79 -5.93 0.93
N ASP A 94 -4.98 -5.47 0.53
CA ASP A 94 -5.75 -5.96 -0.62
C ASP A 94 -5.47 -5.21 -1.95
N GLU A 95 -4.50 -4.28 -1.95
CA GLU A 95 -4.09 -3.51 -3.14
C GLU A 95 -2.77 -4.06 -3.72
N TYR A 96 -2.69 -4.11 -5.05
CA TYR A 96 -1.50 -4.60 -5.75
C TYR A 96 -0.93 -3.53 -6.67
N PRO A 97 0.19 -2.88 -6.30
CA PRO A 97 0.87 -1.94 -7.18
C PRO A 97 1.33 -2.61 -8.48
N ASN A 98 1.22 -1.89 -9.59
CA ASN A 98 1.76 -2.35 -10.86
C ASN A 98 3.28 -2.46 -10.78
N GLU A 99 3.86 -3.56 -11.27
CA GLU A 99 5.30 -3.82 -11.23
C GLU A 99 6.12 -2.73 -11.94
N ILE A 100 5.64 -2.24 -13.07
CA ILE A 100 6.31 -1.14 -13.81
C ILE A 100 6.35 0.14 -12.95
N LEU A 101 5.25 0.44 -12.23
CA LEU A 101 5.23 1.56 -11.29
C LEU A 101 6.29 1.40 -10.20
N LEU A 102 6.38 0.22 -9.59
CA LEU A 102 7.37 -0.05 -8.52
C LEU A 102 8.80 0.12 -9.04
N GLN A 103 9.11 -0.42 -10.22
CA GLN A 103 10.43 -0.36 -10.84
C GLN A 103 10.83 1.07 -11.25
N GLN A 104 9.86 1.90 -11.62
CA GLN A 104 10.10 3.27 -12.09
C GLN A 104 9.90 4.34 -11.02
N LEU A 105 9.35 3.99 -9.85
CA LEU A 105 8.92 4.96 -8.85
C LEU A 105 10.05 5.90 -8.40
N LYS A 106 11.25 5.38 -8.16
CA LYS A 106 12.41 6.20 -7.78
C LYS A 106 12.75 7.22 -8.85
N GLN A 107 12.78 6.81 -10.12
CA GLN A 107 13.04 7.72 -11.23
C GLN A 107 11.96 8.80 -11.35
N ILE A 108 10.68 8.42 -11.14
CA ILE A 108 9.57 9.38 -11.13
C ILE A 108 9.76 10.41 -10.02
N LEU A 109 10.12 9.97 -8.81
CA LEU A 109 10.36 10.84 -7.65
C LEU A 109 11.58 11.75 -7.85
N GLU A 110 12.65 11.25 -8.45
CA GLU A 110 13.85 12.04 -8.77
C GLU A 110 13.57 13.16 -9.79
N ILE A 111 12.83 12.85 -10.85
CA ILE A 111 12.44 13.85 -11.88
C ILE A 111 11.49 14.90 -11.25
N ASN A 112 10.66 14.49 -10.30
CA ASN A 112 9.68 15.34 -9.64
C ASN A 112 10.08 15.68 -8.20
N ASN A 113 11.35 15.95 -7.94
CA ASN A 113 11.91 16.13 -6.59
C ASN A 113 11.32 17.30 -5.79
N GLY A 114 10.63 18.24 -6.45
CA GLY A 114 9.88 19.33 -5.80
C GLY A 114 8.43 18.99 -5.44
N VAL A 115 7.97 17.74 -5.70
CA VAL A 115 6.59 17.31 -5.42
C VAL A 115 6.57 16.50 -4.13
N ASP A 116 5.69 16.89 -3.22
CA ASP A 116 5.57 16.25 -1.91
C ASP A 116 4.50 15.15 -1.86
N LEU A 117 3.55 15.15 -2.80
CA LEU A 117 2.46 14.18 -2.87
C LEU A 117 2.19 13.77 -4.31
N ILE A 118 2.11 12.47 -4.57
CA ILE A 118 1.74 11.89 -5.86
C ILE A 118 0.44 11.11 -5.72
N TRP A 119 -0.51 11.41 -6.56
CA TRP A 119 -1.76 10.67 -6.68
C TRP A 119 -1.60 9.51 -7.64
N ILE A 120 -1.92 8.32 -7.17
CA ILE A 120 -1.86 7.09 -7.97
C ILE A 120 -3.30 6.71 -8.39
N PRO A 121 -3.57 6.49 -9.69
CA PRO A 121 -4.87 6.04 -10.13
C PRO A 121 -5.08 4.57 -9.73
N ARG A 122 -6.10 4.31 -8.90
CA ARG A 122 -6.51 2.96 -8.51
C ARG A 122 -7.47 2.38 -9.55
N VAL A 123 -7.26 1.12 -9.88
CA VAL A 123 -8.17 0.32 -10.69
C VAL A 123 -9.06 -0.51 -9.76
N ASN A 124 -10.35 -0.28 -9.80
CA ASN A 124 -11.34 -1.07 -9.05
C ASN A 124 -12.00 -2.08 -9.99
N THR A 125 -11.97 -3.35 -9.60
CA THR A 125 -12.69 -4.45 -10.28
C THR A 125 -13.65 -5.11 -9.31
N ILE A 126 -14.82 -5.55 -9.80
CA ILE A 126 -15.84 -6.20 -8.98
C ILE A 126 -16.22 -7.51 -9.65
N GLU A 127 -15.93 -8.62 -8.98
CA GLU A 127 -16.39 -9.95 -9.44
C GLU A 127 -17.92 -10.08 -9.32
N GLY A 128 -18.54 -10.74 -10.29
CA GLY A 128 -19.99 -10.94 -10.31
C GLY A 128 -20.80 -9.66 -10.52
N MET A 129 -20.19 -8.59 -11.07
CA MET A 129 -20.89 -7.36 -11.39
C MET A 129 -21.90 -7.58 -12.53
N GLU A 130 -23.16 -7.22 -12.27
CA GLU A 130 -24.25 -7.29 -13.26
C GLU A 130 -24.73 -5.88 -13.63
N GLN A 131 -25.44 -5.78 -14.78
CA GLN A 131 -25.97 -4.52 -15.27
C GLN A 131 -26.88 -3.81 -14.25
N GLN A 132 -27.66 -4.55 -13.48
CA GLN A 132 -28.50 -4.00 -12.41
C GLN A 132 -27.68 -3.30 -11.31
N HIS A 133 -26.48 -3.78 -10.98
CA HIS A 133 -25.61 -3.15 -10.01
C HIS A 133 -25.08 -1.82 -10.53
N ILE A 134 -24.66 -1.79 -11.80
CA ILE A 134 -24.16 -0.58 -12.46
C ILE A 134 -25.24 0.52 -12.44
N GLN A 135 -26.47 0.17 -12.80
CA GLN A 135 -27.59 1.13 -12.82
C GLN A 135 -27.96 1.60 -11.41
N LYS A 136 -28.05 0.67 -10.44
CA LYS A 136 -28.45 0.97 -9.06
C LYS A 136 -27.50 1.95 -8.37
N TRP A 137 -26.19 1.80 -8.60
CA TRP A 137 -25.16 2.62 -7.93
C TRP A 137 -24.57 3.70 -8.83
N GLY A 138 -25.02 3.83 -10.07
CA GLY A 138 -24.57 4.86 -11.01
C GLY A 138 -23.09 4.73 -11.37
N TRP A 139 -22.56 3.50 -11.39
CA TRP A 139 -21.16 3.26 -11.70
C TRP A 139 -20.84 3.51 -13.18
N ARG A 140 -19.68 4.08 -13.43
CA ARG A 140 -19.08 4.13 -14.77
C ARG A 140 -18.16 2.93 -14.90
N VAL A 141 -18.35 2.13 -15.94
CA VAL A 141 -17.50 0.94 -16.19
C VAL A 141 -16.84 1.10 -17.55
N THR A 142 -15.52 0.95 -17.59
CA THR A 142 -14.74 1.00 -18.82
C THR A 142 -14.90 -0.31 -19.62
N GLU A 143 -14.45 -0.33 -20.88
CA GLU A 143 -14.40 -1.55 -21.70
C GLU A 143 -13.56 -2.68 -21.08
N LYS A 144 -12.60 -2.33 -20.20
CA LYS A 144 -11.77 -3.27 -19.44
C LYS A 144 -12.43 -3.78 -18.15
N GLY A 145 -13.68 -3.38 -17.87
CA GLY A 145 -14.39 -3.73 -16.64
C GLY A 145 -13.95 -2.94 -15.40
N TRP A 146 -13.21 -1.83 -15.56
CA TRP A 146 -12.79 -0.99 -14.45
C TRP A 146 -13.91 -0.06 -14.01
N VAL A 147 -14.18 -0.07 -12.69
CA VAL A 147 -15.26 0.71 -12.08
C VAL A 147 -14.77 2.08 -11.64
N ASN A 148 -15.45 3.13 -12.08
CA ASN A 148 -15.19 4.53 -11.74
C ASN A 148 -13.73 4.99 -11.99
N TYR A 149 -13.02 4.38 -12.92
CA TYR A 149 -11.65 4.76 -13.27
C TYR A 149 -11.61 6.13 -14.01
N PRO A 150 -10.59 6.97 -13.75
CA PRO A 150 -9.54 6.82 -12.72
C PRO A 150 -10.03 7.22 -11.33
N ASP A 151 -9.66 6.40 -10.33
CA ASP A 151 -9.89 6.67 -8.92
C ASP A 151 -8.55 7.10 -8.29
N TYR A 152 -8.28 8.39 -8.26
CA TYR A 152 -7.00 8.92 -7.78
C TYR A 152 -6.90 8.86 -6.25
N GLN A 153 -5.84 8.21 -5.76
CA GLN A 153 -5.55 8.03 -4.35
C GLN A 153 -4.22 8.69 -3.98
N SER A 154 -4.19 9.39 -2.84
CA SER A 154 -2.98 9.97 -2.24
C SER A 154 -2.12 8.84 -1.64
N ARG A 155 -1.27 8.21 -2.45
CA ARG A 155 -0.55 6.99 -2.04
C ARG A 155 0.93 7.18 -1.81
N VAL A 156 1.59 8.08 -2.55
CA VAL A 156 3.03 8.33 -2.41
C VAL A 156 3.25 9.75 -1.94
N TYR A 157 3.96 9.92 -0.84
CA TYR A 157 4.23 11.25 -0.27
C TYR A 157 5.56 11.30 0.46
N ARG A 158 6.14 12.53 0.50
CA ARG A 158 7.39 12.81 1.21
C ARG A 158 7.18 12.65 2.72
N ARG A 159 8.13 12.03 3.38
CA ARG A 159 8.10 11.87 4.84
C ARG A 159 8.62 13.13 5.53
N VAL A 160 7.76 14.10 5.69
CA VAL A 160 8.01 15.36 6.44
C VAL A 160 6.96 15.55 7.53
N SER A 161 7.24 16.40 8.50
CA SER A 161 6.37 16.62 9.67
C SER A 161 5.00 17.17 9.32
N GLU A 162 4.91 17.92 8.22
CA GLU A 162 3.73 18.64 7.76
C GLU A 162 2.73 17.74 7.02
N ILE A 163 3.18 16.58 6.52
CA ILE A 163 2.32 15.63 5.81
C ILE A 163 1.81 14.58 6.78
N ARG A 164 0.52 14.65 7.09
CA ARG A 164 -0.18 13.75 8.00
C ARG A 164 -1.59 13.48 7.49
N TRP A 165 -2.11 12.32 7.87
CA TRP A 165 -3.51 11.99 7.67
C TRP A 165 -4.36 12.68 8.74
N GLU A 166 -5.49 13.27 8.33
CA GLU A 166 -6.47 13.88 9.21
C GLU A 166 -7.81 13.13 9.14
N ARG A 167 -8.62 13.28 10.19
CA ARG A 167 -9.95 12.65 10.28
C ARG A 167 -10.94 13.30 9.30
#